data_43199c0609137ded63fd48e105233e6e
#
_entry.id   43199c0609137ded63fd48e105233e6e
#
_cell.length_a   1.000
_cell.length_b   1.000
_cell.length_c   1.000
_cell.angle_alpha   90.00
_cell.angle_beta   90.00
_cell.angle_gamma   90.00
#
_symmetry.space_group_name_H-M   'P 1'
#
loop_
_entity.id
_entity.type
_entity.pdbx_description
1 polymer ?
#
loop_
_entity_poly.entity_id
_entity_poly.type
_entity_poly.pdbx_seq_one_letter_code
_entity_poly.pdbx_strand_id
1 'polypeptide(L)'
;MATLTASPGVERLSKRNLWGYSLGGIGRDMTYQLVNTFLTVFILFAKGLTPEQYAVVGIVFIVCRIFDGCNDPFMGMLIEKTRTKIGKFKPWILAGCFSNIVIILLLFFVPLQGADYVIFFAFGYLLWGITYTMNDISYWGMMPSLTSHPTDRNNLSTIANVGAGLGAGIMVLFVPILTQSETGTPPFATELLGNNTGGAFKLLAIVVCLLFAACQIMTCCVVKEKPLATAQAQNAEKRGLGAMFKVLLKNDQLLYTAGSMLLYNTGSAILAALSTFWVYFRFCSFQGALVTLFSTLTGVSMAIIVLYPFLSKKFTRKQIAKLSVTTVVVGYSLMFILATVTGLFPETRTNMVAFVFIAICGAIASFGQALYYQVLTISVSNTVEYNDLKTGKRDEGIIFAVRPFMAKMGSSFVKAIETITLSALAIVPITSAIALHDQAKGAGEITQEQFEQLVNGELAGAPDYVHFALMAVMALIPIALVVSSFVIYMKKYKIDEKEYDRICEEIRLRDAAAENGECTCDCDCDCECTDGECTCNCDENCDETCTCSCHSEAPTEEVFEEVAADEAPATDAE
;
A
#
# COMPACT_ATOMS: atom_id res chain seq x y z
N MET A 1 -13.38 -14.60 -25.85
CA MET A 1 -12.95 -13.22 -26.11
C MET A 1 -14.01 -12.56 -26.95
N ALA A 2 -15.02 -11.96 -26.33
CA ALA A 2 -16.00 -11.13 -27.02
C ALA A 2 -15.33 -9.76 -27.22
N THR A 3 -15.15 -9.38 -28.46
CA THR A 3 -14.78 -8.02 -28.86
C THR A 3 -15.95 -7.10 -28.52
N LEU A 4 -15.86 -6.45 -27.35
CA LEU A 4 -16.75 -5.33 -27.01
C LEU A 4 -16.51 -4.23 -28.07
N THR A 5 -17.42 -4.12 -29.02
CA THR A 5 -17.47 -3.02 -29.98
C THR A 5 -17.64 -1.73 -29.20
N ALA A 6 -16.67 -0.84 -29.32
CA ALA A 6 -16.68 0.46 -28.67
C ALA A 6 -17.92 1.25 -29.10
N SER A 7 -18.68 1.74 -28.12
CA SER A 7 -19.75 2.72 -28.35
C SER A 7 -19.16 3.94 -29.06
N PRO A 8 -19.82 4.47 -30.14
CA PRO A 8 -19.35 5.64 -30.86
C PRO A 8 -19.35 6.84 -29.91
N GLY A 9 -18.17 7.40 -29.58
CA GLY A 9 -17.99 8.59 -28.76
C GLY A 9 -16.99 8.49 -27.61
N VAL A 10 -16.47 7.29 -27.28
CA VAL A 10 -15.48 7.13 -26.21
C VAL A 10 -14.08 7.43 -26.76
N GLU A 11 -13.56 8.59 -26.40
CA GLU A 11 -12.24 9.05 -26.83
C GLU A 11 -11.12 8.25 -26.17
N ARG A 12 -10.23 7.67 -26.99
CA ARG A 12 -9.08 6.87 -26.57
C ARG A 12 -8.05 7.71 -25.79
N LEU A 13 -7.34 7.05 -24.86
CA LEU A 13 -6.24 7.65 -24.11
C LEU A 13 -5.09 8.03 -25.04
N SER A 14 -4.67 9.30 -25.03
CA SER A 14 -3.51 9.71 -25.79
C SER A 14 -2.23 9.15 -25.20
N LYS A 15 -1.25 8.77 -26.06
CA LYS A 15 0.08 8.32 -25.62
C LYS A 15 0.78 9.38 -24.75
N ARG A 16 0.52 10.66 -25.02
CA ARG A 16 1.03 11.78 -24.26
C ARG A 16 0.53 11.77 -22.82
N ASN A 17 -0.77 11.57 -22.59
CA ASN A 17 -1.35 11.46 -21.26
C ASN A 17 -0.86 10.19 -20.54
N LEU A 18 -0.77 9.05 -21.26
CA LEU A 18 -0.29 7.79 -20.71
C LEU A 18 1.12 7.92 -20.11
N TRP A 19 2.08 8.36 -20.91
CA TRP A 19 3.46 8.46 -20.45
C TRP A 19 3.69 9.65 -19.51
N GLY A 20 3.08 10.82 -19.79
CA GLY A 20 3.20 12.00 -18.93
C GLY A 20 2.65 11.78 -17.53
N TYR A 21 1.59 11.00 -17.39
CA TYR A 21 1.05 10.60 -16.09
C TYR A 21 1.95 9.55 -15.42
N SER A 22 2.27 8.46 -16.10
CA SER A 22 2.98 7.33 -15.51
C SER A 22 4.40 7.67 -15.04
N LEU A 23 5.12 8.50 -15.79
CA LEU A 23 6.46 8.97 -15.39
C LEU A 23 6.42 9.87 -14.16
N GLY A 24 5.31 10.58 -13.93
CA GLY A 24 5.10 11.36 -12.70
C GLY A 24 5.16 10.54 -11.42
N GLY A 25 4.73 9.28 -11.48
CA GLY A 25 4.79 8.34 -10.36
C GLY A 25 6.21 8.05 -9.87
N ILE A 26 7.22 8.08 -10.74
CA ILE A 26 8.61 7.75 -10.39
C ILE A 26 9.12 8.65 -9.27
N GLY A 27 9.14 9.97 -9.49
CA GLY A 27 9.63 10.93 -8.49
C GLY A 27 8.82 10.93 -7.20
N ARG A 28 7.50 10.73 -7.29
CA ARG A 28 6.62 10.63 -6.13
C ARG A 28 6.99 9.44 -5.23
N ASP A 29 7.15 8.28 -5.80
CA ASP A 29 7.46 7.08 -5.03
C ASP A 29 8.92 7.02 -4.56
N MET A 30 9.84 7.71 -5.25
CA MET A 30 11.19 7.96 -4.73
C MET A 30 11.14 8.73 -3.40
N THR A 31 10.38 9.84 -3.34
CA THR A 31 10.25 10.62 -2.09
C THR A 31 9.56 9.83 -0.98
N TYR A 32 8.52 9.08 -1.33
CA TYR A 32 7.84 8.20 -0.37
C TYR A 32 8.81 7.18 0.23
N GLN A 33 9.58 6.51 -0.59
CA GLN A 33 10.52 5.48 -0.16
C GLN A 33 11.65 6.06 0.69
N LEU A 34 12.18 7.24 0.31
CA LEU A 34 13.21 7.94 1.09
C LEU A 34 12.74 8.19 2.53
N VAL A 35 11.54 8.73 2.71
CA VAL A 35 11.04 9.10 4.03
C VAL A 35 10.44 7.89 4.76
N ASN A 36 9.66 7.04 4.10
CA ASN A 36 8.98 5.94 4.75
C ASN A 36 9.93 4.83 5.23
N THR A 37 10.97 4.53 4.45
CA THR A 37 11.89 3.41 4.72
C THR A 37 13.21 3.91 5.30
N PHE A 38 13.84 4.89 4.66
CA PHE A 38 15.22 5.25 4.97
C PHE A 38 15.36 6.37 6.02
N LEU A 39 14.29 7.09 6.36
CA LEU A 39 14.35 8.09 7.42
C LEU A 39 14.69 7.47 8.80
N THR A 40 14.21 6.26 9.09
CA THR A 40 14.59 5.54 10.32
C THR A 40 16.10 5.26 10.38
N VAL A 41 16.68 4.84 9.24
CA VAL A 41 18.12 4.60 9.11
C VAL A 41 18.91 5.90 9.34
N PHE A 42 18.46 7.00 8.70
CA PHE A 42 19.06 8.33 8.92
C PHE A 42 19.01 8.74 10.41
N ILE A 43 17.86 8.60 11.06
CA ILE A 43 17.69 8.98 12.46
C ILE A 43 18.66 8.19 13.37
N LEU A 44 18.75 6.88 13.17
CA LEU A 44 19.56 6.00 13.99
C LEU A 44 21.06 6.20 13.78
N PHE A 45 21.51 6.40 12.54
CA PHE A 45 22.94 6.45 12.23
C PHE A 45 23.49 7.87 12.07
N ALA A 46 22.66 8.93 12.11
CA ALA A 46 23.13 10.32 11.96
C ALA A 46 22.72 11.26 13.11
N LYS A 47 21.74 10.92 13.95
CA LYS A 47 21.18 11.83 14.97
C LYS A 47 21.55 11.52 16.41
N GLY A 48 22.10 10.34 16.72
CA GLY A 48 22.62 9.99 18.05
C GLY A 48 21.56 10.10 19.15
N LEU A 49 20.40 9.48 18.98
CA LEU A 49 19.29 9.54 19.93
C LEU A 49 19.46 8.54 21.07
N THR A 50 19.05 8.90 22.27
CA THR A 50 18.93 7.94 23.38
C THR A 50 17.78 6.96 23.14
N PRO A 51 17.77 5.79 23.82
CA PRO A 51 16.67 4.82 23.69
C PRO A 51 15.29 5.41 23.99
N GLU A 52 15.19 6.30 24.99
CA GLU A 52 13.94 6.96 25.35
C GLU A 52 13.49 7.93 24.26
N GLN A 53 14.41 8.69 23.68
CA GLN A 53 14.15 9.61 22.57
C GLN A 53 13.70 8.85 21.32
N TYR A 54 14.34 7.72 21.02
CA TYR A 54 13.95 6.88 19.89
C TYR A 54 12.57 6.24 20.11
N ALA A 55 12.23 5.83 21.33
CA ALA A 55 10.89 5.34 21.66
C ALA A 55 9.82 6.40 21.37
N VAL A 56 10.09 7.68 21.69
CA VAL A 56 9.18 8.80 21.34
C VAL A 56 9.06 8.95 19.81
N VAL A 57 10.17 8.85 19.07
CA VAL A 57 10.15 8.85 17.58
C VAL A 57 9.26 7.73 17.05
N GLY A 58 9.33 6.53 17.63
CA GLY A 58 8.46 5.40 17.28
C GLY A 58 6.99 5.70 17.52
N ILE A 59 6.64 6.32 18.64
CA ILE A 59 5.25 6.76 18.93
C ILE A 59 4.80 7.79 17.89
N VAL A 60 5.65 8.75 17.55
CA VAL A 60 5.35 9.76 16.51
C VAL A 60 5.07 9.09 15.16
N PHE A 61 5.89 8.11 14.75
CA PHE A 61 5.63 7.34 13.53
C PHE A 61 4.24 6.71 13.54
N ILE A 62 3.85 6.04 14.62
CA ILE A 62 2.56 5.36 14.75
C ILE A 62 1.41 6.35 14.69
N VAL A 63 1.47 7.41 15.51
CA VAL A 63 0.40 8.42 15.60
C VAL A 63 0.21 9.14 14.26
N CYS A 64 1.29 9.56 13.61
CA CYS A 64 1.21 10.22 12.31
C CYS A 64 0.66 9.30 11.22
N ARG A 65 0.96 8.00 11.23
CA ARG A 65 0.40 7.04 10.27
C ARG A 65 -1.09 6.80 10.46
N ILE A 66 -1.55 6.76 11.71
CA ILE A 66 -3.00 6.70 12.00
C ILE A 66 -3.67 7.99 11.51
N PHE A 67 -3.06 9.13 11.79
CA PHE A 67 -3.54 10.43 11.32
C PHE A 67 -3.63 10.50 9.79
N ASP A 68 -2.60 10.02 9.07
CA ASP A 68 -2.59 9.93 7.61
C ASP A 68 -3.82 9.20 7.06
N GLY A 69 -4.15 8.02 7.64
CA GLY A 69 -5.33 7.27 7.23
C GLY A 69 -6.65 8.03 7.44
N CYS A 70 -6.71 8.85 8.49
CA CYS A 70 -7.88 9.70 8.78
C CYS A 70 -7.92 10.95 7.89
N ASN A 71 -6.77 11.47 7.47
CA ASN A 71 -6.65 12.68 6.66
C ASN A 71 -7.06 12.47 5.20
N ASP A 72 -6.92 11.25 4.66
CA ASP A 72 -7.19 10.95 3.24
C ASP A 72 -8.59 11.37 2.77
N PRO A 73 -9.69 10.99 3.44
CA PRO A 73 -11.04 11.41 3.05
C PRO A 73 -11.25 12.92 3.12
N PHE A 74 -10.62 13.59 4.11
CA PHE A 74 -10.69 15.03 4.25
C PHE A 74 -10.02 15.73 3.07
N MET A 75 -8.83 15.29 2.67
CA MET A 75 -8.15 15.80 1.49
C MET A 75 -8.93 15.53 0.21
N GLY A 76 -9.52 14.34 0.08
CA GLY A 76 -10.42 14.02 -1.05
C GLY A 76 -11.56 15.04 -1.19
N MET A 77 -12.23 15.39 -0.09
CA MET A 77 -13.29 16.40 -0.10
C MET A 77 -12.81 17.80 -0.50
N LEU A 78 -11.61 18.22 -0.06
CA LEU A 78 -11.04 19.51 -0.44
C LEU A 78 -10.72 19.56 -1.94
N ILE A 79 -10.14 18.49 -2.47
CA ILE A 79 -9.82 18.36 -3.89
C ILE A 79 -11.11 18.39 -4.72
N GLU A 80 -12.17 17.72 -4.27
CA GLU A 80 -13.45 17.69 -4.98
C GLU A 80 -14.14 19.04 -5.08
N LYS A 81 -13.98 19.89 -4.07
CA LYS A 81 -14.52 21.27 -4.07
C LYS A 81 -13.69 22.24 -4.92
N THR A 82 -12.49 21.85 -5.32
CA THR A 82 -11.57 22.73 -6.04
C THR A 82 -11.98 22.89 -7.50
N ARG A 83 -12.03 24.17 -7.96
CA ARG A 83 -12.30 24.55 -9.34
C ARG A 83 -11.29 25.61 -9.74
N THR A 84 -10.30 25.22 -10.57
CA THR A 84 -9.28 26.17 -11.07
C THR A 84 -9.12 26.10 -12.59
N LYS A 85 -8.50 27.14 -13.17
CA LYS A 85 -8.24 27.23 -14.63
C LYS A 85 -7.29 26.13 -15.14
N ILE A 86 -6.43 25.59 -14.26
CA ILE A 86 -5.44 24.55 -14.62
C ILE A 86 -5.94 23.13 -14.38
N GLY A 87 -7.15 22.98 -13.85
CA GLY A 87 -7.81 21.70 -13.53
C GLY A 87 -8.16 21.57 -12.05
N LYS A 88 -8.68 20.42 -11.68
CA LYS A 88 -9.11 20.09 -10.31
C LYS A 88 -7.96 19.54 -9.47
N PHE A 89 -7.14 18.67 -10.05
CA PHE A 89 -6.09 17.91 -9.36
C PHE A 89 -4.72 18.57 -9.39
N LYS A 90 -4.35 19.20 -10.51
CA LYS A 90 -3.02 19.81 -10.72
C LYS A 90 -2.59 20.82 -9.67
N PRO A 91 -3.45 21.74 -9.19
CA PRO A 91 -3.06 22.67 -8.14
C PRO A 91 -2.58 21.96 -6.87
N TRP A 92 -3.28 20.88 -6.47
CA TRP A 92 -2.94 20.10 -5.30
C TRP A 92 -1.70 19.24 -5.49
N ILE A 93 -1.47 18.70 -6.71
CA ILE A 93 -0.24 18.00 -7.07
C ILE A 93 0.96 18.94 -6.90
N LEU A 94 0.91 20.16 -7.44
CA LEU A 94 1.99 21.13 -7.34
C LEU A 94 2.15 21.67 -5.91
N ALA A 95 1.07 22.06 -5.24
CA ALA A 95 1.12 22.54 -3.87
C ALA A 95 1.70 21.46 -2.93
N GLY A 96 1.21 20.22 -3.03
CA GLY A 96 1.74 19.09 -2.29
C GLY A 96 3.20 18.80 -2.61
N CYS A 97 3.61 18.85 -3.89
CA CYS A 97 4.98 18.63 -4.31
C CYS A 97 5.94 19.67 -3.68
N PHE A 98 5.69 20.96 -3.87
CA PHE A 98 6.60 22.01 -3.39
C PHE A 98 6.63 22.10 -1.86
N SER A 99 5.50 21.99 -1.18
CA SER A 99 5.45 21.95 0.29
C SER A 99 6.21 20.72 0.83
N ASN A 100 6.05 19.57 0.18
CA ASN A 100 6.70 18.33 0.59
C ASN A 100 8.22 18.41 0.42
N ILE A 101 8.70 19.02 -0.67
CA ILE A 101 10.13 19.27 -0.91
C ILE A 101 10.72 20.08 0.24
N VAL A 102 10.08 21.19 0.61
CA VAL A 102 10.57 22.03 1.73
C VAL A 102 10.67 21.21 3.01
N ILE A 103 9.66 20.41 3.32
CA ILE A 103 9.64 19.61 4.56
C ILE A 103 10.69 18.49 4.51
N ILE A 104 10.87 17.80 3.37
CA ILE A 104 11.91 16.78 3.22
C ILE A 104 13.29 17.40 3.43
N LEU A 105 13.58 18.52 2.78
CA LEU A 105 14.85 19.20 2.97
C LEU A 105 15.05 19.58 4.45
N LEU A 106 14.04 20.12 5.13
CA LEU A 106 14.12 20.43 6.55
C LEU A 106 14.40 19.18 7.40
N LEU A 107 13.74 18.05 7.14
CA LEU A 107 13.93 16.80 7.90
C LEU A 107 15.38 16.29 7.84
N PHE A 108 16.06 16.43 6.71
CA PHE A 108 17.42 15.94 6.52
C PHE A 108 18.51 16.99 6.81
N PHE A 109 18.22 18.30 6.66
CA PHE A 109 19.21 19.37 6.76
C PHE A 109 19.33 20.02 8.13
N VAL A 110 18.24 20.03 8.91
CA VAL A 110 18.25 20.74 10.20
C VAL A 110 19.27 20.10 11.16
N PRO A 111 20.24 20.89 11.70
CA PRO A 111 21.35 20.39 12.50
C PRO A 111 20.95 20.16 13.98
N LEU A 112 19.69 19.92 14.26
CA LEU A 112 19.20 19.58 15.61
C LEU A 112 19.59 18.16 15.97
N GLN A 113 19.77 17.91 17.28
CA GLN A 113 20.12 16.62 17.87
C GLN A 113 19.34 16.39 19.16
N GLY A 114 19.33 15.15 19.66
CA GLY A 114 18.72 14.82 20.94
C GLY A 114 17.23 15.19 20.99
N ALA A 115 16.79 15.76 22.13
CA ALA A 115 15.38 16.09 22.37
C ALA A 115 14.82 17.15 21.40
N ASP A 116 15.64 18.15 21.02
CA ASP A 116 15.22 19.20 20.09
C ASP A 116 14.93 18.64 18.70
N TYR A 117 15.71 17.64 18.27
CA TYR A 117 15.42 16.93 17.02
C TYR A 117 14.12 16.14 17.11
N VAL A 118 13.84 15.49 18.23
CA VAL A 118 12.60 14.70 18.41
C VAL A 118 11.35 15.59 18.31
N ILE A 119 11.39 16.76 18.96
CA ILE A 119 10.30 17.74 18.88
C ILE A 119 10.12 18.23 17.42
N PHE A 120 11.21 18.65 16.80
CA PHE A 120 11.19 19.08 15.40
C PHE A 120 10.67 17.98 14.47
N PHE A 121 11.15 16.75 14.67
CA PHE A 121 10.74 15.58 13.89
C PHE A 121 9.23 15.31 14.00
N ALA A 122 8.66 15.44 15.19
CA ALA A 122 7.23 15.21 15.40
C ALA A 122 6.36 16.12 14.51
N PHE A 123 6.67 17.40 14.46
CA PHE A 123 5.97 18.35 13.60
C PHE A 123 6.33 18.17 12.12
N GLY A 124 7.60 17.97 11.81
CA GLY A 124 8.09 17.78 10.45
C GLY A 124 7.49 16.54 9.78
N TYR A 125 7.44 15.43 10.50
CA TYR A 125 6.88 14.18 9.99
C TYR A 125 5.36 14.24 9.81
N LEU A 126 4.65 14.92 10.73
CA LEU A 126 3.22 15.19 10.58
C LEU A 126 2.92 16.03 9.33
N LEU A 127 3.66 17.14 9.15
CA LEU A 127 3.52 18.01 8.00
C LEU A 127 3.91 17.29 6.69
N TRP A 128 4.93 16.42 6.72
CA TRP A 128 5.28 15.56 5.59
C TRP A 128 4.10 14.68 5.18
N GLY A 129 3.44 14.02 6.14
CA GLY A 129 2.27 13.20 5.86
C GLY A 129 1.16 13.98 5.18
N ILE A 130 0.79 15.16 5.72
CA ILE A 130 -0.25 16.02 5.16
C ILE A 130 0.08 16.43 3.72
N THR A 131 1.30 16.94 3.49
CA THR A 131 1.70 17.44 2.16
C THR A 131 1.90 16.31 1.15
N TYR A 132 2.35 15.13 1.59
CA TYR A 132 2.41 13.94 0.76
C TYR A 132 1.02 13.47 0.35
N THR A 133 0.07 13.41 1.30
CA THR A 133 -1.33 13.06 1.03
C THR A 133 -1.99 14.02 0.02
N MET A 134 -1.69 15.33 0.10
CA MET A 134 -2.14 16.31 -0.91
C MET A 134 -1.72 15.91 -2.33
N ASN A 135 -0.46 15.53 -2.51
CA ASN A 135 0.07 15.10 -3.80
C ASN A 135 -0.47 13.74 -4.22
N ASP A 136 -0.43 12.74 -3.32
CA ASP A 136 -0.76 11.35 -3.60
C ASP A 136 -2.23 11.15 -4.00
N ILE A 137 -3.17 11.69 -3.21
CA ILE A 137 -4.61 11.58 -3.51
C ILE A 137 -4.95 12.32 -4.81
N SER A 138 -4.33 13.48 -5.04
CA SER A 138 -4.57 14.23 -6.27
C SER A 138 -4.01 13.51 -7.49
N TYR A 139 -2.84 12.88 -7.38
CA TYR A 139 -2.23 12.11 -8.44
C TYR A 139 -3.11 10.92 -8.83
N TRP A 140 -3.48 10.04 -7.88
CA TRP A 140 -4.32 8.89 -8.16
C TRP A 140 -5.75 9.28 -8.52
N GLY A 141 -6.29 10.34 -7.91
CA GLY A 141 -7.61 10.90 -8.21
C GLY A 141 -7.74 11.48 -9.61
N MET A 142 -6.64 11.92 -10.23
CA MET A 142 -6.64 12.42 -11.60
C MET A 142 -6.84 11.32 -12.65
N MET A 143 -6.51 10.05 -12.36
CA MET A 143 -6.56 8.95 -13.30
C MET A 143 -7.93 8.79 -14.00
N PRO A 144 -9.08 8.80 -13.31
CA PRO A 144 -10.40 8.71 -13.95
C PRO A 144 -10.72 9.86 -14.89
N SER A 145 -10.13 11.05 -14.68
CA SER A 145 -10.33 12.22 -15.54
C SER A 145 -9.56 12.16 -16.87
N LEU A 146 -8.67 11.17 -17.04
CA LEU A 146 -7.86 11.04 -18.25
C LEU A 146 -8.49 10.15 -19.32
N THR A 147 -9.31 9.17 -18.92
CA THR A 147 -10.02 8.29 -19.82
C THR A 147 -11.23 7.64 -19.14
N SER A 148 -12.32 7.54 -19.88
CA SER A 148 -13.51 6.78 -19.50
C SER A 148 -13.51 5.34 -20.06
N HIS A 149 -12.59 5.02 -20.99
CA HIS A 149 -12.52 3.71 -21.62
C HIS A 149 -11.90 2.67 -20.67
N PRO A 150 -12.57 1.57 -20.32
CA PRO A 150 -12.12 0.62 -19.31
C PRO A 150 -10.73 0.01 -19.60
N THR A 151 -10.47 -0.40 -20.84
CA THR A 151 -9.19 -0.98 -21.25
C THR A 151 -8.04 0.03 -21.14
N ASP A 152 -8.28 1.28 -21.57
CA ASP A 152 -7.28 2.34 -21.49
C ASP A 152 -7.00 2.74 -20.02
N ARG A 153 -8.02 2.71 -19.16
CA ARG A 153 -7.90 2.93 -17.71
C ARG A 153 -7.06 1.84 -17.04
N ASN A 154 -7.26 0.58 -17.42
CA ASN A 154 -6.46 -0.53 -16.91
C ASN A 154 -4.99 -0.41 -17.35
N ASN A 155 -4.74 -0.07 -18.62
CA ASN A 155 -3.39 0.15 -19.13
C ASN A 155 -2.71 1.32 -18.42
N LEU A 156 -3.41 2.45 -18.22
CA LEU A 156 -2.89 3.61 -17.50
C LEU A 156 -2.53 3.26 -16.07
N SER A 157 -3.41 2.56 -15.35
CA SER A 157 -3.17 2.09 -13.99
C SER A 157 -1.95 1.16 -13.92
N THR A 158 -1.84 0.21 -14.84
CA THR A 158 -0.73 -0.74 -14.89
C THR A 158 0.60 -0.02 -15.09
N ILE A 159 0.71 0.86 -16.10
CA ILE A 159 1.95 1.57 -16.41
C ILE A 159 2.31 2.56 -15.30
N ALA A 160 1.31 3.23 -14.69
CA ALA A 160 1.53 4.11 -13.54
C ALA A 160 2.09 3.35 -12.32
N ASN A 161 1.57 2.14 -12.03
CA ASN A 161 2.11 1.29 -10.95
C ASN A 161 3.52 0.79 -11.26
N VAL A 162 3.84 0.49 -12.53
CA VAL A 162 5.21 0.18 -12.96
C VAL A 162 6.13 1.36 -12.71
N GLY A 163 5.71 2.59 -13.08
CA GLY A 163 6.46 3.81 -12.80
C GLY A 163 6.72 4.02 -11.30
N ALA A 164 5.70 3.86 -10.46
CA ALA A 164 5.80 3.91 -9.01
C ALA A 164 6.81 2.87 -8.48
N GLY A 165 6.70 1.61 -8.94
CA GLY A 165 7.62 0.53 -8.58
C GLY A 165 9.07 0.81 -9.00
N LEU A 166 9.29 1.42 -10.15
CA LEU A 166 10.62 1.84 -10.60
C LEU A 166 11.19 2.92 -9.66
N GLY A 167 10.40 3.92 -9.26
CA GLY A 167 10.83 4.96 -8.32
C GLY A 167 11.25 4.37 -6.97
N ALA A 168 10.43 3.50 -6.40
CA ALA A 168 10.74 2.80 -5.15
C ALA A 168 11.99 1.90 -5.30
N GLY A 169 12.12 1.16 -6.42
CA GLY A 169 13.25 0.28 -6.71
C GLY A 169 14.58 1.03 -6.83
N ILE A 170 14.58 2.21 -7.47
CA ILE A 170 15.77 3.08 -7.55
C ILE A 170 16.25 3.43 -6.14
N MET A 171 15.36 3.79 -5.22
CA MET A 171 15.74 4.11 -3.85
C MET A 171 16.32 2.92 -3.10
N VAL A 172 15.72 1.74 -3.24
CA VAL A 172 16.21 0.50 -2.63
C VAL A 172 17.60 0.13 -3.15
N LEU A 173 17.88 0.39 -4.43
CA LEU A 173 19.18 0.12 -5.03
C LEU A 173 20.26 1.10 -4.56
N PHE A 174 19.98 2.40 -4.60
CA PHE A 174 21.02 3.41 -4.46
C PHE A 174 21.22 3.91 -3.04
N VAL A 175 20.18 3.98 -2.20
CA VAL A 175 20.32 4.55 -0.85
C VAL A 175 21.32 3.76 0.01
N PRO A 176 21.25 2.41 0.15
CA PRO A 176 22.20 1.69 0.98
C PRO A 176 23.65 1.80 0.46
N ILE A 177 23.82 1.81 -0.86
CA ILE A 177 25.16 1.94 -1.47
C ILE A 177 25.75 3.32 -1.19
N LEU A 178 24.96 4.39 -1.32
CA LEU A 178 25.47 5.75 -1.19
C LEU A 178 25.62 6.21 0.26
N THR A 179 24.81 5.69 1.18
CA THR A 179 24.80 6.16 2.57
C THR A 179 25.57 5.26 3.53
N GLN A 180 25.81 4.00 3.16
CA GLN A 180 26.26 2.96 4.08
C GLN A 180 27.27 2.04 3.39
N SER A 181 28.11 2.60 2.53
CA SER A 181 29.26 1.90 1.94
C SER A 181 30.56 2.58 2.34
N GLU A 182 31.65 1.88 2.17
CA GLU A 182 33.01 2.37 2.41
C GLU A 182 33.38 3.61 1.56
N THR A 183 32.68 3.83 0.45
CA THR A 183 32.95 4.91 -0.51
C THR A 183 32.45 6.28 -0.04
N GLY A 184 31.54 6.35 0.94
CA GLY A 184 31.08 7.62 1.52
C GLY A 184 30.36 8.56 0.53
N THR A 185 30.30 9.84 0.88
CA THR A 185 29.74 10.89 0.03
C THR A 185 30.67 11.17 -1.17
N PRO A 186 30.15 11.34 -2.41
CA PRO A 186 30.97 11.68 -3.56
C PRO A 186 31.83 12.94 -3.33
N PRO A 187 33.09 12.98 -3.82
CA PRO A 187 34.03 14.08 -3.52
C PRO A 187 33.49 15.49 -3.77
N PHE A 188 32.68 15.67 -4.84
CA PHE A 188 32.11 16.96 -5.17
C PHE A 188 31.07 17.48 -4.15
N ALA A 189 30.51 16.60 -3.32
CA ALA A 189 29.49 16.94 -2.34
C ALA A 189 30.05 17.00 -0.91
N THR A 190 31.26 16.47 -0.66
CA THR A 190 31.85 16.40 0.68
C THR A 190 32.11 17.75 1.30
N GLU A 191 32.60 18.72 0.51
CA GLU A 191 32.88 20.08 0.99
C GLU A 191 31.60 20.83 1.41
N LEU A 192 30.48 20.58 0.72
CA LEU A 192 29.23 21.32 0.94
C LEU A 192 28.32 20.65 1.96
N LEU A 193 28.26 19.32 1.97
CA LEU A 193 27.25 18.55 2.68
C LEU A 193 27.81 17.71 3.84
N GLY A 194 29.14 17.62 3.94
CA GLY A 194 29.86 16.80 4.91
C GLY A 194 30.20 15.40 4.38
N ASN A 195 31.37 14.88 4.82
CA ASN A 195 31.85 13.54 4.45
C ASN A 195 31.38 12.50 5.46
N ASN A 196 30.07 12.40 5.63
CA ASN A 196 29.47 11.47 6.61
C ASN A 196 28.12 10.94 6.11
N THR A 197 27.53 9.99 6.83
CA THR A 197 26.21 9.43 6.53
C THR A 197 25.15 10.51 6.42
N GLY A 198 25.17 11.50 7.33
CA GLY A 198 24.27 12.65 7.28
C GLY A 198 24.41 13.45 5.98
N GLY A 199 25.65 13.69 5.51
CA GLY A 199 25.94 14.37 4.24
C GLY A 199 25.42 13.60 3.03
N ALA A 200 25.58 12.28 3.01
CA ALA A 200 25.07 11.43 1.95
C ALA A 200 23.53 11.48 1.87
N PHE A 201 22.83 11.45 3.02
CA PHE A 201 21.38 11.61 3.04
C PHE A 201 20.91 13.00 2.59
N LYS A 202 21.66 14.08 2.90
CA LYS A 202 21.37 15.42 2.39
C LYS A 202 21.46 15.48 0.87
N LEU A 203 22.52 14.88 0.28
CA LEU A 203 22.69 14.79 -1.17
C LEU A 203 21.53 14.05 -1.81
N LEU A 204 21.16 12.88 -1.26
CA LEU A 204 20.02 12.10 -1.73
C LEU A 204 18.71 12.88 -1.65
N ALA A 205 18.48 13.60 -0.56
CA ALA A 205 17.29 14.43 -0.40
C ALA A 205 17.21 15.51 -1.48
N ILE A 206 18.32 16.19 -1.82
CA ILE A 206 18.38 17.17 -2.93
C ILE A 206 18.02 16.49 -4.25
N VAL A 207 18.71 15.42 -4.61
CA VAL A 207 18.54 14.73 -5.89
C VAL A 207 17.11 14.22 -6.05
N VAL A 208 16.57 13.57 -5.01
CA VAL A 208 15.20 13.04 -5.01
C VAL A 208 14.17 14.16 -5.10
N CYS A 209 14.36 15.28 -4.39
CA CYS A 209 13.47 16.44 -4.46
C CYS A 209 13.48 17.08 -5.83
N LEU A 210 14.65 17.20 -6.49
CA LEU A 210 14.75 17.72 -7.86
C LEU A 210 14.04 16.81 -8.87
N LEU A 211 14.24 15.49 -8.78
CA LEU A 211 13.56 14.52 -9.62
C LEU A 211 12.04 14.53 -9.37
N PHE A 212 11.62 14.63 -8.12
CA PHE A 212 10.21 14.77 -7.76
C PHE A 212 9.58 16.00 -8.39
N ALA A 213 10.21 17.17 -8.23
CA ALA A 213 9.76 18.41 -8.85
C ALA A 213 9.66 18.27 -10.37
N ALA A 214 10.70 17.76 -11.02
CA ALA A 214 10.74 17.58 -12.47
C ALA A 214 9.61 16.67 -12.97
N CYS A 215 9.43 15.51 -12.31
CA CYS A 215 8.37 14.55 -12.64
C CYS A 215 6.98 15.16 -12.46
N GLN A 216 6.71 15.86 -11.34
CA GLN A 216 5.38 16.43 -11.06
C GLN A 216 5.08 17.63 -11.97
N ILE A 217 6.05 18.51 -12.22
CA ILE A 217 5.90 19.62 -13.19
C ILE A 217 5.62 19.06 -14.58
N MET A 218 6.40 18.06 -15.02
CA MET A 218 6.18 17.40 -16.32
C MET A 218 4.75 16.85 -16.40
N THR A 219 4.28 16.13 -15.37
CA THR A 219 2.90 15.60 -15.33
C THR A 219 1.89 16.73 -15.49
N CYS A 220 2.01 17.80 -14.71
CA CYS A 220 1.07 18.92 -14.76
C CYS A 220 1.08 19.67 -16.09
N CYS A 221 2.23 19.76 -16.77
CA CYS A 221 2.36 20.41 -18.08
C CYS A 221 1.89 19.52 -19.24
N VAL A 222 2.19 18.22 -19.17
CA VAL A 222 1.95 17.28 -20.27
C VAL A 222 0.52 16.77 -20.26
N VAL A 223 0.00 16.40 -19.10
CA VAL A 223 -1.31 15.75 -18.95
C VAL A 223 -2.44 16.76 -19.09
N LYS A 224 -3.49 16.41 -19.81
CA LYS A 224 -4.71 17.23 -19.94
C LYS A 224 -5.85 16.54 -19.17
N GLU A 225 -6.33 17.19 -18.12
CA GLU A 225 -7.52 16.77 -17.39
C GLU A 225 -8.78 17.06 -18.23
N LYS A 226 -9.74 16.14 -18.22
CA LYS A 226 -11.07 16.35 -18.80
C LYS A 226 -12.07 16.68 -17.69
N PRO A 227 -13.07 17.55 -17.93
CA PRO A 227 -14.16 17.75 -16.99
C PRO A 227 -14.88 16.41 -16.75
N LEU A 228 -15.00 15.98 -15.50
CA LEU A 228 -15.85 14.84 -15.17
C LEU A 228 -17.32 15.24 -15.28
N ALA A 229 -18.16 14.35 -15.82
CA ALA A 229 -19.61 14.57 -15.88
C ALA A 229 -20.18 14.81 -14.47
N THR A 230 -21.10 15.75 -14.36
CA THR A 230 -21.66 16.30 -13.10
C THR A 230 -22.30 15.23 -12.21
N ALA A 231 -22.85 14.17 -12.80
CA ALA A 231 -23.51 13.07 -12.07
C ALA A 231 -22.53 12.21 -11.22
N GLN A 232 -21.27 12.04 -11.63
CA GLN A 232 -20.26 11.33 -10.84
C GLN A 232 -19.73 12.17 -9.66
N ALA A 233 -19.79 13.49 -9.77
CA ALA A 233 -19.35 14.40 -8.72
C ALA A 233 -20.35 14.48 -7.54
N GLN A 234 -21.65 14.33 -7.81
CA GLN A 234 -22.68 14.41 -6.76
C GLN A 234 -22.70 13.19 -5.82
N ASN A 235 -22.28 12.02 -6.30
CA ASN A 235 -22.17 10.81 -5.46
C ASN A 235 -20.91 10.78 -4.57
N ALA A 236 -19.94 11.66 -4.82
CA ALA A 236 -18.71 11.76 -4.03
C ALA A 236 -18.89 12.53 -2.71
N GLU A 237 -19.91 13.38 -2.61
CA GLU A 237 -20.17 14.25 -1.42
C GLU A 237 -20.48 13.50 -0.12
N LYS A 238 -20.81 12.20 -0.18
CA LYS A 238 -21.20 11.40 1.00
C LYS A 238 -20.12 10.43 1.49
N ARG A 239 -18.88 10.55 1.00
CA ARG A 239 -17.81 9.56 1.23
C ARG A 239 -16.86 9.93 2.39
N GLY A 240 -17.40 10.14 3.60
CA GLY A 240 -16.58 10.35 4.80
C GLY A 240 -16.11 9.03 5.44
N LEU A 241 -15.09 9.09 6.34
CA LEU A 241 -14.63 7.94 7.13
C LEU A 241 -15.78 7.21 7.83
N GLY A 242 -16.77 7.94 8.37
CA GLY A 242 -17.93 7.32 9.00
C GLY A 242 -18.75 6.44 8.06
N ALA A 243 -18.89 6.85 6.78
CA ALA A 243 -19.55 6.03 5.77
C ALA A 243 -18.73 4.76 5.46
N MET A 244 -17.40 4.87 5.36
CA MET A 244 -16.52 3.71 5.15
C MET A 244 -16.64 2.71 6.30
N PHE A 245 -16.57 3.16 7.55
CA PHE A 245 -16.75 2.28 8.71
C PHE A 245 -18.15 1.66 8.77
N LYS A 246 -19.20 2.42 8.40
CA LYS A 246 -20.57 1.90 8.36
C LYS A 246 -20.72 0.79 7.31
N VAL A 247 -20.16 0.95 6.11
CA VAL A 247 -20.16 -0.08 5.06
C VAL A 247 -19.31 -1.26 5.50
N LEU A 248 -18.12 -1.03 6.06
CA LEU A 248 -17.22 -2.07 6.57
C LEU A 248 -17.90 -2.96 7.63
N LEU A 249 -18.63 -2.36 8.57
CA LEU A 249 -19.32 -3.10 9.65
C LEU A 249 -20.60 -3.82 9.17
N LYS A 250 -21.28 -3.29 8.14
CA LYS A 250 -22.47 -3.94 7.56
C LYS A 250 -22.14 -5.08 6.60
N ASN A 251 -21.00 -5.00 5.92
CA ASN A 251 -20.53 -6.01 4.98
C ASN A 251 -19.52 -6.94 5.69
N ASP A 252 -20.00 -8.07 6.19
CA ASP A 252 -19.19 -9.05 6.92
C ASP A 252 -18.05 -9.62 6.08
N GLN A 253 -18.27 -9.84 4.79
CA GLN A 253 -17.22 -10.36 3.88
C GLN A 253 -16.11 -9.32 3.67
N LEU A 254 -16.45 -8.05 3.55
CA LEU A 254 -15.50 -6.95 3.51
C LEU A 254 -14.72 -6.84 4.84
N LEU A 255 -15.40 -6.96 5.98
CA LEU A 255 -14.76 -6.89 7.30
C LEU A 255 -13.70 -7.98 7.47
N TYR A 256 -14.01 -9.23 7.14
CA TYR A 256 -13.05 -10.33 7.22
C TYR A 256 -11.88 -10.18 6.24
N THR A 257 -12.16 -9.71 5.03
CA THR A 257 -11.10 -9.48 4.04
C THR A 257 -10.20 -8.31 4.43
N ALA A 258 -10.77 -7.22 4.98
CA ALA A 258 -10.03 -6.07 5.50
C ALA A 258 -9.11 -6.47 6.67
N GLY A 259 -9.63 -7.26 7.63
CA GLY A 259 -8.83 -7.80 8.74
C GLY A 259 -7.69 -8.70 8.26
N SER A 260 -7.96 -9.57 7.28
CA SER A 260 -6.94 -10.40 6.64
C SER A 260 -5.89 -9.55 5.94
N MET A 261 -6.30 -8.49 5.24
CA MET A 261 -5.41 -7.58 4.53
C MET A 261 -4.54 -6.75 5.49
N LEU A 262 -5.08 -6.35 6.65
CA LEU A 262 -4.32 -5.66 7.70
C LEU A 262 -3.17 -6.52 8.22
N LEU A 263 -3.47 -7.77 8.60
CA LEU A 263 -2.46 -8.72 9.08
C LEU A 263 -1.42 -9.04 8.01
N TYR A 264 -1.86 -9.23 6.78
CA TYR A 264 -0.99 -9.43 5.64
C TYR A 264 -0.03 -8.25 5.42
N ASN A 265 -0.55 -7.02 5.32
CA ASN A 265 0.25 -5.82 5.09
C ASN A 265 1.29 -5.60 6.21
N THR A 266 0.90 -5.88 7.46
CA THR A 266 1.84 -5.84 8.58
C THR A 266 2.94 -6.87 8.42
N GLY A 267 2.60 -8.15 8.18
CA GLY A 267 3.57 -9.23 8.05
C GLY A 267 4.52 -9.07 6.87
N SER A 268 4.02 -8.60 5.72
CA SER A 268 4.82 -8.50 4.49
C SER A 268 5.92 -7.45 4.52
N ALA A 269 5.78 -6.39 5.33
CA ALA A 269 6.72 -5.27 5.33
C ALA A 269 7.82 -5.38 6.40
N ILE A 270 7.71 -6.31 7.37
CA ILE A 270 8.69 -6.48 8.46
C ILE A 270 10.08 -6.85 7.92
N LEU A 271 10.14 -7.74 6.92
CA LEU A 271 11.41 -8.15 6.30
C LEU A 271 12.18 -6.93 5.77
N ALA A 272 11.51 -6.06 5.01
CA ALA A 272 12.14 -4.87 4.44
C ALA A 272 12.54 -3.85 5.53
N ALA A 273 11.75 -3.71 6.60
CA ALA A 273 12.02 -2.76 7.68
C ALA A 273 13.29 -3.10 8.49
N LEU A 274 13.57 -4.39 8.69
CA LEU A 274 14.66 -4.84 9.56
C LEU A 274 15.89 -5.37 8.79
N SER A 275 15.80 -5.58 7.47
CA SER A 275 16.86 -6.21 6.67
C SER A 275 18.21 -5.49 6.76
N THR A 276 18.22 -4.17 6.75
CA THR A 276 19.43 -3.34 6.86
C THR A 276 20.16 -3.62 8.17
N PHE A 277 19.43 -3.60 9.28
CA PHE A 277 20.01 -3.86 10.60
C PHE A 277 20.52 -5.29 10.70
N TRP A 278 19.73 -6.27 10.23
CA TRP A 278 20.18 -7.67 10.25
C TRP A 278 21.50 -7.88 9.49
N VAL A 279 21.64 -7.29 8.30
CA VAL A 279 22.88 -7.41 7.52
C VAL A 279 24.06 -6.81 8.28
N TYR A 280 23.93 -5.64 8.88
CA TYR A 280 25.03 -4.98 9.59
C TYR A 280 25.46 -5.76 10.83
N PHE A 281 24.50 -6.20 11.65
CA PHE A 281 24.83 -7.01 12.83
C PHE A 281 25.33 -8.41 12.48
N ARG A 282 24.94 -8.95 11.33
CA ARG A 282 25.47 -10.23 10.86
C ARG A 282 26.92 -10.13 10.39
N PHE A 283 27.25 -9.10 9.63
CA PHE A 283 28.59 -8.91 9.06
C PHE A 283 29.49 -8.06 9.95
N CYS A 284 29.00 -7.51 11.03
CA CYS A 284 29.69 -6.58 11.92
C CYS A 284 30.34 -5.40 11.19
N SER A 285 29.74 -4.93 10.11
CA SER A 285 30.22 -3.84 9.27
C SER A 285 29.08 -3.25 8.41
N PHE A 286 29.30 -2.04 7.90
CA PHE A 286 28.38 -1.45 6.93
C PHE A 286 28.54 -2.14 5.57
N GLN A 287 27.52 -2.86 5.15
CA GLN A 287 27.48 -3.64 3.93
C GLN A 287 26.32 -3.21 3.02
N GLY A 288 26.35 -1.95 2.58
CA GLY A 288 25.31 -1.37 1.73
C GLY A 288 25.02 -2.19 0.46
N ALA A 289 26.05 -2.74 -0.17
CA ALA A 289 25.92 -3.62 -1.33
C ALA A 289 25.12 -4.91 -1.03
N LEU A 290 25.34 -5.51 0.16
CA LEU A 290 24.61 -6.71 0.57
C LEU A 290 23.15 -6.39 0.95
N VAL A 291 22.91 -5.25 1.59
CA VAL A 291 21.54 -4.76 1.83
C VAL A 291 20.81 -4.57 0.50
N THR A 292 21.46 -3.96 -0.48
CA THR A 292 20.90 -3.77 -1.82
C THR A 292 20.63 -5.11 -2.51
N LEU A 293 21.57 -6.05 -2.47
CA LEU A 293 21.38 -7.39 -3.05
C LEU A 293 20.19 -8.11 -2.43
N PHE A 294 20.11 -8.14 -1.09
CA PHE A 294 19.02 -8.78 -0.36
C PHE A 294 17.67 -8.15 -0.71
N SER A 295 17.58 -6.82 -0.64
CA SER A 295 16.35 -6.06 -0.90
C SER A 295 15.92 -6.17 -2.37
N THR A 296 16.87 -6.22 -3.31
CA THR A 296 16.57 -6.38 -4.74
C THR A 296 16.02 -7.77 -5.03
N LEU A 297 16.64 -8.83 -4.52
CA LEU A 297 16.17 -10.20 -4.73
C LEU A 297 14.74 -10.38 -4.16
N THR A 298 14.48 -9.88 -2.97
CA THR A 298 13.15 -9.96 -2.36
C THR A 298 12.13 -9.06 -3.06
N GLY A 299 12.51 -7.87 -3.50
CA GLY A 299 11.64 -6.93 -4.21
C GLY A 299 11.28 -7.38 -5.63
N VAL A 300 12.25 -7.84 -6.40
CA VAL A 300 12.02 -8.34 -7.78
C VAL A 300 11.13 -9.57 -7.78
N SER A 301 11.21 -10.43 -6.76
CA SER A 301 10.34 -11.60 -6.65
C SER A 301 8.84 -11.22 -6.56
N MET A 302 8.52 -10.03 -6.07
CA MET A 302 7.14 -9.51 -6.07
C MET A 302 6.63 -9.16 -7.49
N ALA A 303 7.52 -8.84 -8.43
CA ALA A 303 7.13 -8.57 -9.82
C ALA A 303 6.58 -9.81 -10.54
N ILE A 304 6.86 -11.01 -10.01
CA ILE A 304 6.35 -12.28 -10.55
C ILE A 304 4.83 -12.43 -10.37
N ILE A 305 4.17 -11.48 -9.72
CA ILE A 305 2.69 -11.35 -9.66
C ILE A 305 2.05 -11.39 -11.07
N VAL A 306 2.81 -11.04 -12.11
CA VAL A 306 2.41 -11.16 -13.52
C VAL A 306 2.03 -12.62 -13.89
N LEU A 307 2.50 -13.61 -13.16
CA LEU A 307 2.12 -15.02 -13.34
C LEU A 307 0.73 -15.37 -12.81
N TYR A 308 0.12 -14.50 -12.00
CA TYR A 308 -1.19 -14.77 -11.39
C TYR A 308 -2.29 -15.13 -12.41
N PRO A 309 -2.45 -14.46 -13.56
CA PRO A 309 -3.46 -14.82 -14.56
C PRO A 309 -3.28 -16.22 -15.16
N PHE A 310 -2.04 -16.74 -15.20
CA PHE A 310 -1.77 -18.11 -15.65
C PHE A 310 -2.16 -19.13 -14.58
N LEU A 311 -1.90 -18.82 -13.31
CA LEU A 311 -2.27 -19.66 -12.17
C LEU A 311 -3.80 -19.71 -11.98
N SER A 312 -4.50 -18.59 -12.12
CA SER A 312 -5.95 -18.48 -11.95
C SER A 312 -6.75 -19.25 -13.02
N LYS A 313 -6.13 -19.61 -14.17
CA LYS A 313 -6.76 -20.48 -15.17
C LYS A 313 -6.81 -21.96 -14.76
N LYS A 314 -5.91 -22.40 -13.86
CA LYS A 314 -5.78 -23.80 -13.47
C LYS A 314 -6.19 -24.07 -12.02
N PHE A 315 -6.12 -23.08 -11.14
CA PHE A 315 -6.35 -23.21 -9.71
C PHE A 315 -7.42 -22.22 -9.24
N THR A 316 -8.25 -22.67 -8.29
CA THR A 316 -9.20 -21.78 -7.62
C THR A 316 -8.47 -20.78 -6.70
N ARG A 317 -9.12 -19.66 -6.36
CA ARG A 317 -8.56 -18.64 -5.45
C ARG A 317 -8.15 -19.24 -4.10
N LYS A 318 -8.95 -20.17 -3.53
CA LYS A 318 -8.61 -20.87 -2.29
C LYS A 318 -7.37 -21.74 -2.44
N GLN A 319 -7.17 -22.41 -3.59
CA GLN A 319 -5.98 -23.21 -3.87
C GLN A 319 -4.74 -22.33 -4.05
N ILE A 320 -4.86 -21.20 -4.78
CA ILE A 320 -3.77 -20.22 -4.93
C ILE A 320 -3.39 -19.64 -3.56
N ALA A 321 -4.35 -19.26 -2.72
CA ALA A 321 -4.10 -18.79 -1.37
C ALA A 321 -3.34 -19.82 -0.53
N LYS A 322 -3.74 -21.10 -0.58
CA LYS A 322 -3.06 -22.19 0.12
C LYS A 322 -1.62 -22.39 -0.36
N LEU A 323 -1.42 -22.43 -1.68
CA LEU A 323 -0.08 -22.52 -2.30
C LEU A 323 0.79 -21.34 -1.87
N SER A 324 0.27 -20.12 -1.97
CA SER A 324 0.98 -18.88 -1.63
C SER A 324 1.45 -18.87 -0.18
N VAL A 325 0.55 -19.16 0.77
CA VAL A 325 0.90 -19.15 2.20
C VAL A 325 1.84 -20.31 2.55
N THR A 326 1.71 -21.47 1.91
CA THR A 326 2.67 -22.55 2.07
C THR A 326 4.07 -22.11 1.60
N THR A 327 4.17 -21.42 0.46
CA THR A 327 5.42 -20.87 -0.06
C THR A 327 6.01 -19.82 0.89
N VAL A 328 5.19 -18.96 1.48
CA VAL A 328 5.63 -17.99 2.52
C VAL A 328 6.22 -18.72 3.72
N VAL A 329 5.50 -19.69 4.28
CA VAL A 329 5.95 -20.44 5.47
C VAL A 329 7.25 -21.19 5.18
N VAL A 330 7.34 -21.90 4.05
CA VAL A 330 8.54 -22.64 3.64
C VAL A 330 9.71 -21.67 3.44
N GLY A 331 9.52 -20.58 2.69
CA GLY A 331 10.57 -19.62 2.39
C GLY A 331 11.15 -18.98 3.66
N TYR A 332 10.30 -18.46 4.55
CA TYR A 332 10.75 -17.85 5.80
C TYR A 332 11.33 -18.88 6.79
N SER A 333 10.80 -20.09 6.86
CA SER A 333 11.34 -21.14 7.72
C SER A 333 12.74 -21.57 7.25
N LEU A 334 12.94 -21.76 5.94
CA LEU A 334 14.25 -22.05 5.39
C LEU A 334 15.23 -20.90 5.59
N MET A 335 14.79 -19.65 5.37
CA MET A 335 15.58 -18.44 5.64
C MET A 335 16.04 -18.40 7.10
N PHE A 336 15.12 -18.62 8.05
CA PHE A 336 15.43 -18.63 9.49
C PHE A 336 16.41 -19.75 9.87
N ILE A 337 16.16 -20.99 9.42
CA ILE A 337 17.01 -22.13 9.72
C ILE A 337 18.43 -21.91 9.15
N LEU A 338 18.51 -21.51 7.88
CA LEU A 338 19.80 -21.31 7.21
C LEU A 338 20.58 -20.16 7.84
N ALA A 339 19.93 -19.04 8.15
CA ALA A 339 20.55 -17.89 8.81
C ALA A 339 21.02 -18.23 10.23
N THR A 340 20.26 -19.04 10.97
CA THR A 340 20.62 -19.50 12.31
C THR A 340 21.81 -20.46 12.25
N VAL A 341 21.75 -21.52 11.45
CA VAL A 341 22.83 -22.52 11.35
C VAL A 341 24.15 -21.87 10.90
N THR A 342 24.10 -21.02 9.86
CA THR A 342 25.30 -20.33 9.36
C THR A 342 25.79 -19.21 10.28
N GLY A 343 24.93 -18.71 11.18
CA GLY A 343 25.28 -17.71 12.19
C GLY A 343 25.98 -18.27 13.41
N LEU A 344 25.87 -19.58 13.69
CA LEU A 344 26.49 -20.23 14.86
C LEU A 344 28.02 -20.27 14.81
N PHE A 345 28.60 -20.29 13.61
CA PHE A 345 30.04 -20.40 13.43
C PHE A 345 30.59 -19.11 12.80
N PRO A 346 31.61 -18.46 13.38
CA PRO A 346 32.19 -17.23 12.84
C PRO A 346 32.61 -17.34 11.37
N GLU A 347 33.17 -18.49 10.96
CA GLU A 347 33.64 -18.73 9.60
C GLU A 347 32.51 -18.78 8.55
N THR A 348 31.31 -19.24 8.96
CA THR A 348 30.15 -19.33 8.07
C THR A 348 29.25 -18.09 8.17
N ARG A 349 29.37 -17.31 9.24
CA ARG A 349 28.56 -16.12 9.49
C ARG A 349 28.69 -15.08 8.38
N THR A 350 29.92 -14.85 7.89
CA THR A 350 30.23 -13.89 6.83
C THR A 350 30.33 -14.53 5.44
N ASN A 351 30.00 -15.83 5.30
CA ASN A 351 30.08 -16.51 4.02
C ASN A 351 29.07 -15.97 3.03
N MET A 352 29.57 -15.45 1.90
CA MET A 352 28.76 -14.84 0.84
C MET A 352 27.79 -15.84 0.19
N VAL A 353 28.20 -17.09 0.00
CA VAL A 353 27.35 -18.13 -0.61
C VAL A 353 26.16 -18.42 0.29
N ALA A 354 26.38 -18.56 1.60
CA ALA A 354 25.32 -18.74 2.59
C ALA A 354 24.36 -17.55 2.60
N PHE A 355 24.88 -16.32 2.53
CA PHE A 355 24.08 -15.11 2.46
C PHE A 355 23.17 -15.07 1.22
N VAL A 356 23.68 -15.42 0.04
CA VAL A 356 22.91 -15.49 -1.20
C VAL A 356 21.78 -16.53 -1.09
N PHE A 357 22.03 -17.69 -0.50
CA PHE A 357 20.99 -18.70 -0.27
C PHE A 357 19.91 -18.19 0.70
N ILE A 358 20.28 -17.48 1.77
CA ILE A 358 19.34 -16.84 2.69
C ILE A 358 18.48 -15.83 1.93
N ALA A 359 19.07 -15.00 1.08
CA ALA A 359 18.35 -14.02 0.27
C ALA A 359 17.39 -14.69 -0.73
N ILE A 360 17.78 -15.80 -1.35
CA ILE A 360 16.91 -16.60 -2.24
C ILE A 360 15.71 -17.16 -1.45
N CYS A 361 15.91 -17.66 -0.23
CA CYS A 361 14.81 -18.11 0.62
C CYS A 361 13.84 -16.97 0.96
N GLY A 362 14.37 -15.76 1.24
CA GLY A 362 13.58 -14.54 1.40
C GLY A 362 12.80 -14.17 0.13
N ALA A 363 13.41 -14.31 -1.04
CA ALA A 363 12.77 -14.08 -2.34
C ALA A 363 11.61 -15.06 -2.59
N ILE A 364 11.78 -16.35 -2.24
CA ILE A 364 10.71 -17.36 -2.31
C ILE A 364 9.53 -16.96 -1.41
N ALA A 365 9.81 -16.52 -0.19
CA ALA A 365 8.76 -16.04 0.73
C ALA A 365 8.03 -14.81 0.15
N SER A 366 8.76 -13.82 -0.37
CA SER A 366 8.20 -12.61 -0.98
C SER A 366 7.35 -12.91 -2.22
N PHE A 367 7.75 -13.90 -3.03
CA PHE A 367 6.93 -14.40 -4.14
C PHE A 367 5.58 -14.95 -3.64
N GLY A 368 5.58 -15.79 -2.62
CA GLY A 368 4.35 -16.29 -2.01
C GLY A 368 3.48 -15.15 -1.47
N GLN A 369 4.09 -14.14 -0.85
CA GLN A 369 3.38 -12.94 -0.39
C GLN A 369 2.71 -12.18 -1.52
N ALA A 370 3.38 -11.97 -2.65
CA ALA A 370 2.82 -11.27 -3.80
C ALA A 370 1.58 -11.98 -4.37
N LEU A 371 1.62 -13.30 -4.49
CA LEU A 371 0.46 -14.08 -4.93
C LEU A 371 -0.71 -14.00 -3.94
N TYR A 372 -0.44 -14.08 -2.64
CA TYR A 372 -1.49 -13.98 -1.62
C TYR A 372 -2.12 -12.58 -1.58
N TYR A 373 -1.31 -11.53 -1.75
CA TYR A 373 -1.81 -10.16 -1.88
C TYR A 373 -2.81 -10.00 -3.02
N GLN A 374 -2.54 -10.64 -4.16
CA GLN A 374 -3.43 -10.59 -5.31
C GLN A 374 -4.77 -11.30 -5.01
N VAL A 375 -4.73 -12.44 -4.32
CA VAL A 375 -5.95 -13.12 -3.85
C VAL A 375 -6.79 -12.19 -2.96
N LEU A 376 -6.17 -11.54 -1.96
CA LEU A 376 -6.87 -10.61 -1.07
C LEU A 376 -7.45 -9.42 -1.82
N THR A 377 -6.70 -8.87 -2.77
CA THR A 377 -7.13 -7.71 -3.58
C THR A 377 -8.37 -8.04 -4.41
N ILE A 378 -8.40 -9.20 -5.07
CA ILE A 378 -9.56 -9.67 -5.83
C ILE A 378 -10.74 -9.94 -4.90
N SER A 379 -10.46 -10.52 -3.71
CA SER A 379 -11.51 -10.79 -2.73
C SER A 379 -12.19 -9.51 -2.21
N VAL A 380 -11.43 -8.41 -2.02
CA VAL A 380 -12.02 -7.10 -1.71
C VAL A 380 -12.90 -6.61 -2.86
N SER A 381 -12.46 -6.78 -4.12
CA SER A 381 -13.28 -6.37 -5.28
C SER A 381 -14.62 -7.10 -5.31
N ASN A 382 -14.63 -8.41 -5.04
CA ASN A 382 -15.85 -9.23 -5.06
C ASN A 382 -16.86 -8.87 -3.94
N THR A 383 -16.41 -8.17 -2.90
CA THR A 383 -17.33 -7.69 -1.85
C THR A 383 -18.19 -6.51 -2.30
N VAL A 384 -17.93 -5.93 -3.48
CA VAL A 384 -18.74 -4.87 -4.08
C VAL A 384 -20.08 -5.46 -4.53
N GLU A 385 -20.05 -6.53 -5.29
CA GLU A 385 -21.25 -7.24 -5.77
C GLU A 385 -22.03 -7.85 -4.58
N TYR A 386 -21.31 -8.40 -3.59
CA TYR A 386 -21.95 -8.89 -2.36
C TYR A 386 -22.67 -7.76 -1.59
N ASN A 387 -22.06 -6.56 -1.53
CA ASN A 387 -22.69 -5.40 -0.90
C ASN A 387 -23.91 -4.93 -1.68
N ASP A 388 -23.85 -4.96 -3.00
CA ASP A 388 -24.94 -4.60 -3.88
C ASP A 388 -26.13 -5.55 -3.71
N LEU A 389 -25.87 -6.87 -3.71
CA LEU A 389 -26.92 -7.87 -3.45
C LEU A 389 -27.56 -7.70 -2.08
N LYS A 390 -26.75 -7.46 -1.01
CA LYS A 390 -27.20 -7.39 0.38
C LYS A 390 -27.92 -6.09 0.72
N THR A 391 -27.56 -4.97 0.12
CA THR A 391 -28.00 -3.62 0.53
C THR A 391 -28.68 -2.82 -0.58
N GLY A 392 -28.72 -3.33 -1.80
CA GLY A 392 -29.18 -2.60 -2.98
C GLY A 392 -28.27 -1.41 -3.37
N LYS A 393 -27.05 -1.32 -2.77
CA LYS A 393 -26.11 -0.20 -2.98
C LYS A 393 -24.73 -0.71 -3.34
N ARG A 394 -24.25 -0.29 -4.50
CA ARG A 394 -22.96 -0.75 -5.02
C ARG A 394 -21.73 -0.06 -4.37
N ASP A 395 -21.81 0.79 -3.42
CA ASP A 395 -20.78 1.52 -2.64
C ASP A 395 -19.29 1.29 -3.04
N GLU A 396 -19.03 1.09 -4.31
CA GLU A 396 -17.75 0.64 -4.91
C GLU A 396 -16.57 1.51 -4.45
N GLY A 397 -16.74 2.83 -4.54
CA GLY A 397 -15.66 3.74 -4.15
C GLY A 397 -15.33 3.71 -2.65
N ILE A 398 -16.31 3.38 -1.79
CA ILE A 398 -16.10 3.23 -0.35
C ILE A 398 -15.37 1.91 -0.07
N ILE A 399 -15.78 0.83 -0.71
CA ILE A 399 -15.18 -0.50 -0.54
C ILE A 399 -13.73 -0.51 -1.00
N PHE A 400 -13.42 0.10 -2.15
CA PHE A 400 -12.04 0.21 -2.62
C PHE A 400 -11.16 1.11 -1.74
N ALA A 401 -11.71 2.09 -1.02
CA ALA A 401 -10.98 2.91 -0.07
C ALA A 401 -10.49 2.14 1.17
N VAL A 402 -11.08 0.98 1.49
CA VAL A 402 -10.64 0.11 2.59
C VAL A 402 -9.23 -0.41 2.34
N ARG A 403 -8.87 -0.73 1.09
CA ARG A 403 -7.54 -1.27 0.75
C ARG A 403 -6.38 -0.34 1.14
N PRO A 404 -6.29 0.92 0.67
CA PRO A 404 -5.22 1.82 1.07
C PRO A 404 -5.26 2.16 2.56
N PHE A 405 -6.44 2.24 3.17
CA PHE A 405 -6.58 2.43 4.60
C PHE A 405 -5.95 1.28 5.40
N MET A 406 -6.21 0.03 5.03
CA MET A 406 -5.60 -1.14 5.68
C MET A 406 -4.08 -1.20 5.45
N ALA A 407 -3.57 -0.75 4.30
CA ALA A 407 -2.14 -0.66 4.04
C ALA A 407 -1.47 0.38 4.96
N LYS A 408 -2.07 1.56 5.16
CA LYS A 408 -1.57 2.59 6.08
C LYS A 408 -1.61 2.13 7.53
N MET A 409 -2.68 1.48 7.96
CA MET A 409 -2.78 0.89 9.31
C MET A 409 -1.72 -0.21 9.51
N GLY A 410 -1.53 -1.08 8.51
CA GLY A 410 -0.47 -2.10 8.54
C GLY A 410 0.92 -1.48 8.71
N SER A 411 1.22 -0.40 8.01
CA SER A 411 2.50 0.30 8.15
C SER A 411 2.73 0.89 9.54
N SER A 412 1.67 1.30 10.26
CA SER A 412 1.74 1.74 11.65
C SER A 412 2.19 0.60 12.57
N PHE A 413 1.62 -0.59 12.39
CA PHE A 413 2.04 -1.78 13.15
C PHE A 413 3.47 -2.22 12.82
N VAL A 414 3.90 -2.10 11.55
CA VAL A 414 5.29 -2.37 11.16
C VAL A 414 6.24 -1.43 11.91
N LYS A 415 5.95 -0.13 11.97
CA LYS A 415 6.77 0.85 12.70
C LYS A 415 6.78 0.58 14.21
N ALA A 416 5.67 0.11 14.78
CA ALA A 416 5.63 -0.32 16.18
C ALA A 416 6.55 -1.53 16.41
N ILE A 417 6.45 -2.57 15.58
CA ILE A 417 7.29 -3.78 15.67
C ILE A 417 8.76 -3.43 15.48
N GLU A 418 9.10 -2.60 14.48
CA GLU A 418 10.45 -2.10 14.23
C GLU A 418 11.02 -1.39 15.47
N THR A 419 10.31 -0.39 15.99
CA THR A 419 10.74 0.39 17.15
C THR A 419 10.92 -0.48 18.40
N ILE A 420 9.95 -1.35 18.69
CA ILE A 420 10.03 -2.29 19.83
C ILE A 420 11.22 -3.22 19.67
N THR A 421 11.43 -3.77 18.48
CA THR A 421 12.54 -4.71 18.21
C THR A 421 13.90 -4.03 18.40
N LEU A 422 14.11 -2.86 17.80
CA LEU A 422 15.38 -2.13 17.89
C LEU A 422 15.68 -1.67 19.32
N SER A 423 14.66 -1.28 20.07
CA SER A 423 14.81 -0.89 21.49
C SER A 423 15.06 -2.11 22.39
N ALA A 424 14.30 -3.19 22.24
CA ALA A 424 14.41 -4.39 23.08
C ALA A 424 15.75 -5.13 22.88
N LEU A 425 16.31 -5.08 21.66
CA LEU A 425 17.61 -5.68 21.36
C LEU A 425 18.81 -4.77 21.66
N ALA A 426 18.58 -3.64 22.33
CA ALA A 426 19.60 -2.64 22.65
C ALA A 426 20.41 -2.17 21.41
N ILE A 427 19.77 -2.13 20.23
CA ILE A 427 20.39 -1.66 18.99
C ILE A 427 20.56 -0.14 19.02
N VAL A 428 19.63 0.59 19.64
CA VAL A 428 19.64 2.05 19.68
C VAL A 428 20.91 2.63 20.35
N PRO A 429 21.40 2.14 21.49
CA PRO A 429 22.68 2.61 22.05
C PRO A 429 23.87 2.43 21.09
N ILE A 430 23.93 1.28 20.38
CA ILE A 430 25.00 0.97 19.43
C ILE A 430 24.94 1.94 18.24
N THR A 431 23.77 2.12 17.65
CA THR A 431 23.59 3.05 16.53
C THR A 431 23.82 4.50 16.96
N SER A 432 23.55 4.86 18.22
CA SER A 432 23.83 6.17 18.77
C SER A 432 25.34 6.42 18.89
N ALA A 433 26.12 5.43 19.36
CA ALA A 433 27.58 5.50 19.37
C ALA A 433 28.14 5.68 17.95
N ILE A 434 27.64 4.89 16.98
CA ILE A 434 28.00 5.04 15.56
C ILE A 434 27.67 6.42 15.03
N ALA A 435 26.51 7.01 15.40
CA ALA A 435 26.15 8.36 14.98
C ALA A 435 27.11 9.43 15.53
N LEU A 436 27.64 9.26 16.74
CA LEU A 436 28.68 10.16 17.28
C LEU A 436 29.99 10.05 16.48
N HIS A 437 30.40 8.84 16.11
CA HIS A 437 31.57 8.64 15.23
C HIS A 437 31.33 9.24 13.83
N ASP A 438 30.12 9.14 13.29
CA ASP A 438 29.72 9.76 12.01
C ASP A 438 29.82 11.30 12.06
N GLN A 439 29.46 11.91 13.19
CA GLN A 439 29.59 13.35 13.42
C GLN A 439 31.06 13.76 13.55
N ALA A 440 31.89 13.03 14.28
CA ALA A 440 33.33 13.30 14.39
C ALA A 440 34.03 13.19 13.02
N LYS A 441 33.62 12.21 12.17
CA LYS A 441 34.07 12.12 10.79
C LYS A 441 33.63 13.34 9.97
N GLY A 442 32.38 13.77 10.11
CA GLY A 442 31.85 14.96 9.44
C GLY A 442 32.56 16.26 9.85
N ALA A 443 33.04 16.34 11.10
CA ALA A 443 33.85 17.43 11.61
C ALA A 443 35.33 17.35 11.18
N GLY A 444 35.75 16.25 10.54
CA GLY A 444 37.15 16.03 10.14
C GLY A 444 38.07 15.62 11.29
N GLU A 445 37.52 15.23 12.43
CA GLU A 445 38.28 14.80 13.62
C GLU A 445 38.86 13.39 13.45
N ILE A 446 38.19 12.55 12.67
CA ILE A 446 38.62 11.17 12.35
C ILE A 446 38.61 10.92 10.86
N THR A 447 39.52 10.03 10.42
CA THR A 447 39.60 9.60 9.00
C THR A 447 38.52 8.58 8.67
N GLN A 448 38.33 8.27 7.38
CA GLN A 448 37.43 7.22 6.91
C GLN A 448 37.82 5.85 7.51
N GLU A 449 39.10 5.50 7.50
CA GLU A 449 39.60 4.23 8.05
C GLU A 449 39.33 4.10 9.56
N GLN A 450 39.55 5.20 10.30
CA GLN A 450 39.25 5.24 11.74
C GLN A 450 37.74 5.07 12.00
N PHE A 451 36.91 5.74 11.20
CA PHE A 451 35.46 5.60 11.27
C PHE A 451 35.02 4.15 11.05
N GLU A 452 35.52 3.50 10.01
CA GLU A 452 35.21 2.08 9.71
C GLU A 452 35.63 1.15 10.84
N GLN A 453 36.83 1.36 11.39
CA GLN A 453 37.31 0.56 12.54
C GLN A 453 36.41 0.74 13.76
N LEU A 454 35.98 1.97 14.06
CA LEU A 454 35.10 2.27 15.19
C LEU A 454 33.71 1.65 14.96
N VAL A 455 33.13 1.81 13.78
CA VAL A 455 31.82 1.20 13.43
C VAL A 455 31.88 -0.32 13.52
N ASN A 456 32.92 -0.92 12.97
CA ASN A 456 33.10 -2.37 13.03
C ASN A 456 33.29 -2.85 14.48
N GLY A 457 33.98 -2.06 15.31
CA GLY A 457 34.12 -2.31 16.75
C GLY A 457 32.78 -2.27 17.50
N GLU A 458 31.97 -1.24 17.27
CA GLU A 458 30.65 -1.10 17.89
C GLU A 458 29.70 -2.24 17.47
N LEU A 459 29.68 -2.59 16.17
CA LEU A 459 28.83 -3.67 15.67
C LEU A 459 29.31 -5.05 16.13
N ALA A 460 30.64 -5.28 16.23
CA ALA A 460 31.20 -6.51 16.74
C ALA A 460 31.05 -6.64 18.26
N GLY A 461 30.99 -5.52 19.00
CA GLY A 461 30.71 -5.48 20.43
C GLY A 461 29.25 -5.82 20.79
N ALA A 462 28.36 -5.87 19.82
CA ALA A 462 26.98 -6.28 20.05
C ALA A 462 26.89 -7.75 20.48
N PRO A 463 25.98 -8.08 21.42
CA PRO A 463 25.75 -9.46 21.82
C PRO A 463 25.41 -10.36 20.63
N ASP A 464 25.97 -11.55 20.56
CA ASP A 464 25.77 -12.49 19.44
C ASP A 464 24.30 -12.84 19.18
N TYR A 465 23.45 -12.80 20.21
CA TYR A 465 22.02 -13.09 20.03
C TYR A 465 21.28 -12.05 19.17
N VAL A 466 21.81 -10.83 18.98
CA VAL A 466 21.11 -9.73 18.28
C VAL A 466 20.77 -10.10 16.84
N HIS A 467 21.74 -10.64 16.07
CA HIS A 467 21.47 -11.02 14.68
C HIS A 467 20.53 -12.23 14.57
N PHE A 468 20.52 -13.15 15.55
CA PHE A 468 19.56 -14.26 15.63
C PHE A 468 18.16 -13.74 15.96
N ALA A 469 18.04 -12.84 16.93
CA ALA A 469 16.77 -12.26 17.34
C ALA A 469 16.16 -11.41 16.20
N LEU A 470 16.96 -10.60 15.50
CA LEU A 470 16.51 -9.87 14.32
C LEU A 470 15.96 -10.83 13.26
N MET A 471 16.69 -11.92 12.95
CA MET A 471 16.23 -12.91 11.98
C MET A 471 14.95 -13.63 12.47
N ALA A 472 14.83 -13.91 13.76
CA ALA A 472 13.62 -14.50 14.33
C ALA A 472 12.41 -13.58 14.15
N VAL A 473 12.55 -12.28 14.43
CA VAL A 473 11.49 -11.28 14.20
C VAL A 473 11.15 -11.20 12.71
N MET A 474 12.16 -11.14 11.83
CA MET A 474 11.99 -11.02 10.38
C MET A 474 11.35 -12.24 9.73
N ALA A 475 11.41 -13.42 10.36
CA ALA A 475 10.84 -14.65 9.81
C ALA A 475 9.57 -15.09 10.53
N LEU A 476 9.60 -15.18 11.88
CA LEU A 476 8.52 -15.79 12.65
C LEU A 476 7.28 -14.88 12.75
N ILE A 477 7.45 -13.57 12.90
CA ILE A 477 6.32 -12.64 12.97
C ILE A 477 5.58 -12.57 11.63
N PRO A 478 6.24 -12.43 10.46
CA PRO A 478 5.56 -12.56 9.16
C PRO A 478 4.82 -13.87 8.98
N ILE A 479 5.43 -15.01 9.35
CA ILE A 479 4.74 -16.31 9.30
C ILE A 479 3.46 -16.27 10.13
N ALA A 480 3.54 -15.85 11.40
CA ALA A 480 2.40 -15.81 12.31
C ALA A 480 1.27 -14.91 11.78
N LEU A 481 1.60 -13.71 11.28
CA LEU A 481 0.63 -12.76 10.78
C LEU A 481 -0.01 -13.21 9.46
N VAL A 482 0.79 -13.72 8.50
CA VAL A 482 0.28 -14.19 7.21
C VAL A 482 -0.55 -15.46 7.37
N VAL A 483 -0.14 -16.39 8.25
CA VAL A 483 -0.93 -17.58 8.57
C VAL A 483 -2.24 -17.19 9.28
N SER A 484 -2.21 -16.25 10.22
CA SER A 484 -3.42 -15.74 10.88
C SER A 484 -4.38 -15.10 9.87
N SER A 485 -3.85 -14.26 8.96
CA SER A 485 -4.59 -13.69 7.83
C SER A 485 -5.26 -14.79 7.00
N PHE A 486 -4.50 -15.82 6.64
CA PHE A 486 -4.98 -16.93 5.84
C PHE A 486 -6.07 -17.75 6.55
N VAL A 487 -5.92 -18.01 7.85
CA VAL A 487 -6.93 -18.73 8.65
C VAL A 487 -8.25 -17.95 8.70
N ILE A 488 -8.20 -16.63 8.90
CA ILE A 488 -9.38 -15.77 8.85
C ILE A 488 -10.03 -15.85 7.47
N TYR A 489 -9.23 -15.65 6.41
CA TYR A 489 -9.70 -15.72 5.03
C TYR A 489 -10.38 -17.05 4.72
N MET A 490 -9.73 -18.18 5.01
CA MET A 490 -10.26 -19.51 4.68
C MET A 490 -11.51 -19.88 5.47
N LYS A 491 -11.63 -19.44 6.74
CA LYS A 491 -12.77 -19.82 7.61
C LYS A 491 -13.96 -18.88 7.46
N LYS A 492 -13.75 -17.62 7.12
CA LYS A 492 -14.79 -16.58 7.20
C LYS A 492 -15.19 -16.00 5.84
N TYR A 493 -14.30 -16.02 4.85
CA TYR A 493 -14.61 -15.52 3.51
C TYR A 493 -15.36 -16.59 2.69
N LYS A 494 -16.61 -16.29 2.34
CA LYS A 494 -17.54 -17.23 1.70
C LYS A 494 -17.63 -17.08 0.18
N ILE A 495 -17.27 -15.91 -0.38
CA ILE A 495 -17.42 -15.59 -1.81
C ILE A 495 -16.33 -16.31 -2.62
N ASP A 496 -16.47 -17.60 -2.86
CA ASP A 496 -15.65 -18.32 -3.85
C ASP A 496 -16.14 -18.05 -5.29
N GLU A 497 -15.57 -18.74 -6.27
CA GLU A 497 -15.90 -18.49 -7.68
C GLU A 497 -17.37 -18.80 -7.97
N LYS A 498 -17.90 -19.90 -7.42
CA LYS A 498 -19.31 -20.32 -7.65
C LYS A 498 -20.28 -19.34 -6.99
N GLU A 499 -19.99 -18.95 -5.76
CA GLU A 499 -20.81 -17.99 -5.01
C GLU A 499 -20.77 -16.61 -5.66
N TYR A 500 -19.62 -16.21 -6.19
CA TYR A 500 -19.50 -14.95 -6.93
C TYR A 500 -20.35 -14.97 -8.21
N ASP A 501 -20.30 -16.08 -8.98
CA ASP A 501 -21.11 -16.23 -10.21
C ASP A 501 -22.61 -16.22 -9.87
N ARG A 502 -23.01 -16.85 -8.73
CA ARG A 502 -24.40 -16.80 -8.23
C ARG A 502 -24.83 -15.36 -7.92
N ILE A 503 -24.00 -14.63 -7.16
CA ILE A 503 -24.26 -13.23 -6.79
C ILE A 503 -24.44 -12.36 -8.04
N CYS A 504 -23.54 -12.49 -9.02
CA CYS A 504 -23.63 -11.76 -10.26
C CYS A 504 -24.90 -12.08 -11.06
N GLU A 505 -25.32 -13.35 -11.10
CA GLU A 505 -26.53 -13.75 -11.78
C GLU A 505 -27.80 -13.23 -11.07
N GLU A 506 -27.86 -13.27 -9.74
CA GLU A 506 -28.97 -12.70 -8.97
C GLU A 506 -29.10 -11.19 -9.18
N ILE A 507 -27.96 -10.45 -9.21
CA ILE A 507 -27.98 -9.02 -9.51
C ILE A 507 -28.48 -8.78 -10.93
N ARG A 508 -28.01 -9.58 -11.92
CA ARG A 508 -28.45 -9.48 -13.32
C ARG A 508 -29.96 -9.71 -13.46
N LEU A 509 -30.50 -10.72 -12.78
CA LEU A 509 -31.94 -11.02 -12.78
C LEU A 509 -32.75 -9.90 -12.12
N ARG A 510 -32.28 -9.37 -10.98
CA ARG A 510 -32.88 -8.21 -10.30
C ARG A 510 -32.93 -6.99 -11.23
N ASP A 511 -31.81 -6.67 -11.86
CA ASP A 511 -31.70 -5.48 -12.73
C ASP A 511 -32.55 -5.66 -14.02
N ALA A 512 -32.61 -6.87 -14.59
CA ALA A 512 -33.47 -7.19 -15.72
C ALA A 512 -34.97 -7.13 -15.35
N ALA A 513 -35.34 -7.55 -14.14
CA ALA A 513 -36.71 -7.41 -13.64
C ALA A 513 -37.10 -5.93 -13.44
N ALA A 514 -36.14 -5.11 -12.99
CA ALA A 514 -36.33 -3.67 -12.85
C ALA A 514 -36.40 -2.93 -14.20
N GLU A 515 -35.68 -3.41 -15.24
CA GLU A 515 -35.78 -2.88 -16.62
C GLU A 515 -37.03 -3.33 -17.33
N ASN A 516 -37.53 -4.53 -17.06
CA ASN A 516 -38.75 -5.08 -17.64
C ASN A 516 -40.00 -4.69 -16.84
N GLY A 517 -39.91 -3.64 -15.99
CA GLY A 517 -40.94 -3.22 -15.03
C GLY A 517 -42.34 -3.59 -15.49
N GLU A 518 -42.86 -4.73 -15.03
CA GLU A 518 -44.26 -5.06 -15.11
C GLU A 518 -45.00 -4.05 -14.22
N CYS A 519 -45.55 -3.03 -14.84
CA CYS A 519 -46.59 -2.24 -14.20
C CYS A 519 -47.78 -3.17 -13.97
N THR A 520 -47.98 -3.61 -12.74
CA THR A 520 -49.25 -4.22 -12.38
C THR A 520 -50.26 -3.09 -12.18
N CYS A 521 -50.95 -2.76 -13.24
CA CYS A 521 -52.18 -1.96 -13.14
C CYS A 521 -53.34 -2.94 -12.88
N ASP A 522 -54.13 -2.67 -11.86
CA ASP A 522 -55.39 -3.38 -11.62
C ASP A 522 -56.52 -3.01 -12.63
N CYS A 523 -56.16 -2.43 -13.75
CA CYS A 523 -57.08 -2.06 -14.83
C CYS A 523 -56.53 -2.53 -16.20
N ASP A 524 -57.41 -2.94 -17.09
CA ASP A 524 -57.11 -3.35 -18.48
C ASP A 524 -56.70 -2.16 -19.38
N CYS A 525 -55.73 -1.33 -18.92
CA CYS A 525 -55.22 -0.20 -19.69
C CYS A 525 -53.80 -0.48 -20.21
N ASP A 526 -53.51 -0.09 -21.43
CA ASP A 526 -52.14 -0.10 -21.99
C ASP A 526 -51.32 1.03 -21.35
N CYS A 527 -50.42 0.67 -20.43
CA CYS A 527 -49.51 1.61 -19.78
C CYS A 527 -48.12 1.50 -20.40
N GLU A 528 -47.56 2.59 -20.87
CA GLU A 528 -46.15 2.71 -21.22
C GLU A 528 -45.37 3.36 -20.09
N CYS A 529 -44.35 2.68 -19.54
CA CYS A 529 -43.44 3.22 -18.55
C CYS A 529 -42.11 3.58 -19.20
N THR A 530 -41.73 4.86 -19.17
CA THR A 530 -40.43 5.36 -19.57
C THR A 530 -39.84 6.17 -18.43
N ASP A 531 -38.59 5.86 -18.04
CA ASP A 531 -37.76 6.61 -17.07
C ASP A 531 -38.36 6.80 -15.63
N GLY A 532 -39.18 5.84 -15.18
CA GLY A 532 -39.71 5.88 -13.80
C GLY A 532 -40.97 6.73 -13.64
N GLU A 533 -41.53 7.26 -14.71
CA GLU A 533 -42.86 7.88 -14.76
C GLU A 533 -43.81 7.02 -15.58
N CYS A 534 -44.95 6.63 -15.00
CA CYS A 534 -46.04 5.96 -15.74
C CYS A 534 -46.97 7.00 -16.33
N THR A 535 -47.12 7.00 -17.66
CA THR A 535 -48.19 7.69 -18.35
C THR A 535 -49.25 6.67 -18.72
N CYS A 536 -50.37 6.69 -18.02
CA CYS A 536 -51.56 5.92 -18.40
C CYS A 536 -52.39 6.71 -19.37
N ASN A 537 -52.68 6.13 -20.54
CA ASN A 537 -53.70 6.61 -21.44
C ASN A 537 -55.01 5.93 -21.05
N CYS A 538 -55.74 6.52 -20.11
CA CYS A 538 -57.02 5.99 -19.66
C CYS A 538 -58.09 6.45 -20.64
N ASP A 539 -58.84 5.50 -21.24
CA ASP A 539 -60.09 5.81 -21.96
C ASP A 539 -61.17 6.27 -20.97
N GLU A 540 -62.20 7.00 -21.48
CA GLU A 540 -63.27 7.69 -20.72
C GLU A 540 -64.03 6.81 -19.69
N ASN A 541 -63.67 5.56 -19.46
CA ASN A 541 -64.33 4.61 -18.56
C ASN A 541 -63.49 4.20 -17.31
N CYS A 542 -62.36 4.85 -17.03
CA CYS A 542 -61.61 4.59 -15.79
C CYS A 542 -62.21 5.36 -14.62
N ASP A 543 -62.54 4.64 -13.54
CA ASP A 543 -62.99 5.19 -12.28
C ASP A 543 -61.87 6.03 -11.61
N GLU A 544 -62.21 7.13 -10.89
CA GLU A 544 -61.30 8.06 -10.16
C GLU A 544 -60.45 7.38 -9.06
N THR A 545 -60.53 6.04 -8.95
CA THR A 545 -59.81 5.25 -7.93
C THR A 545 -58.58 4.49 -8.49
N CYS A 546 -58.25 4.66 -9.78
CA CYS A 546 -57.14 3.99 -10.42
C CYS A 546 -55.79 4.58 -9.93
N THR A 547 -55.10 3.92 -9.02
CA THR A 547 -53.75 4.27 -8.58
C THR A 547 -52.73 3.36 -9.21
N CYS A 548 -51.94 3.89 -10.16
CA CYS A 548 -50.73 3.21 -10.64
C CYS A 548 -49.61 3.35 -9.59
N SER A 549 -49.15 2.27 -9.05
CA SER A 549 -47.96 2.26 -8.18
C SER A 549 -46.84 1.44 -8.82
N CYS A 550 -45.77 2.12 -9.23
CA CYS A 550 -44.51 1.46 -9.54
C CYS A 550 -43.84 1.08 -8.22
N HIS A 551 -44.03 -0.14 -7.74
CA HIS A 551 -43.39 -0.61 -6.52
C HIS A 551 -42.00 -1.16 -6.85
N SER A 552 -40.96 -0.40 -6.43
CA SER A 552 -39.66 -0.94 -6.12
C SER A 552 -39.63 -1.32 -4.64
N GLU A 553 -40.32 -2.38 -4.24
CA GLU A 553 -40.10 -2.97 -2.91
C GLU A 553 -38.91 -3.92 -2.96
N ALA A 554 -37.89 -3.61 -2.13
CA ALA A 554 -36.84 -4.53 -1.81
C ALA A 554 -37.44 -5.77 -1.12
N PRO A 555 -37.04 -7.01 -1.44
CA PRO A 555 -37.55 -8.21 -0.78
C PRO A 555 -37.28 -8.14 0.73
N THR A 556 -38.33 -8.32 1.51
CA THR A 556 -38.29 -8.39 2.97
C THR A 556 -37.56 -9.64 3.45
N GLU A 557 -36.97 -9.55 4.66
CA GLU A 557 -36.11 -10.55 5.31
C GLU A 557 -36.71 -11.98 5.41
N GLU A 558 -37.99 -12.20 5.17
CA GLU A 558 -38.67 -13.50 5.32
C GLU A 558 -38.30 -14.56 4.27
N VAL A 559 -37.75 -14.20 3.13
CA VAL A 559 -37.37 -15.17 2.07
C VAL A 559 -36.04 -15.88 2.39
N PHE A 560 -35.29 -15.41 3.37
CA PHE A 560 -33.99 -15.98 3.72
C PHE A 560 -34.05 -17.17 4.69
N GLU A 561 -35.14 -17.40 5.40
CA GLU A 561 -35.27 -18.51 6.33
C GLU A 561 -35.74 -19.83 5.69
N GLU A 562 -36.47 -19.79 4.60
CA GLU A 562 -37.05 -21.00 3.97
C GLU A 562 -36.05 -21.81 3.12
N VAL A 563 -34.97 -21.22 2.63
CA VAL A 563 -33.93 -21.91 1.82
C VAL A 563 -32.86 -22.57 2.70
N ALA A 564 -32.79 -22.24 4.00
CA ALA A 564 -31.82 -22.81 4.92
C ALA A 564 -32.31 -24.14 5.60
N ALA A 565 -33.56 -24.51 5.40
CA ALA A 565 -34.18 -25.67 6.09
C ALA A 565 -34.14 -27.00 5.30
N ASP A 566 -33.77 -26.97 4.00
CA ASP A 566 -33.90 -28.15 3.11
C ASP A 566 -32.59 -28.91 2.83
N GLU A 567 -31.45 -28.55 3.48
CA GLU A 567 -30.22 -29.37 3.39
C GLU A 567 -29.71 -29.82 4.75
N ALA A 568 -30.46 -30.70 5.40
CA ALA A 568 -29.91 -31.59 6.43
C ALA A 568 -29.46 -32.91 5.78
N PRO A 569 -28.20 -33.35 5.90
CA PRO A 569 -27.77 -34.62 5.33
C PRO A 569 -28.37 -35.76 6.14
N ALA A 570 -29.03 -36.70 5.44
CA ALA A 570 -29.45 -37.99 5.98
C ALA A 570 -28.22 -38.74 6.49
N THR A 571 -28.24 -39.10 7.75
CA THR A 571 -27.31 -40.05 8.36
C THR A 571 -27.70 -41.44 7.90
N ASP A 572 -26.91 -42.05 7.02
CA ASP A 572 -26.95 -43.50 6.82
C ASP A 572 -26.17 -44.19 7.94
N ALA A 573 -26.91 -45.03 8.67
CA ALA A 573 -26.37 -46.03 9.55
C ALA A 573 -26.04 -47.28 8.73
N GLU A 574 -24.73 -47.64 8.68
CA GLU A 574 -24.20 -49.01 8.84
C GLU A 574 -22.68 -48.92 8.98
#